data_cc10ec1dd1d4f4ff44cd67c40ac986c0
#
_entry.id   cc10ec1dd1d4f4ff44cd67c40ac986c0
#
_cell.length_a   1.000
_cell.length_b   1.000
_cell.length_c   1.000
_cell.angle_alpha   90.00
_cell.angle_beta   90.00
_cell.angle_gamma   90.00
#
_symmetry.space_group_name_H-M   'P 1'
#
loop_
_entity.id
_entity.type
_entity.pdbx_description
1 polymer ?
#
loop_
_entity_poly.entity_id
_entity_poly.type
_entity_poly.pdbx_seq_one_letter_code
_entity_poly.pdbx_strand_id
1 'polypeptide(L)'
;MQVEEHIDGRAKAFRLFVKEDGKEIGHIRLYLIYNDFHEGPYGLFEYIFVDPDYRGKGVGTLLVRRLIALAKEQGCYKLIAQARRGRNGIHGWYEAL
;
A
#
# COMPACT_ATOMS: atom_id res chain seq x y z
N MET A 1 -11.17 36.93 7.59
CA MET A 1 -10.66 35.73 6.89
C MET A 1 -10.75 34.55 7.84
N GLN A 2 -11.37 33.47 7.40
CA GLN A 2 -11.60 32.27 8.23
C GLN A 2 -11.20 31.04 7.43
N VAL A 3 -10.73 30.01 8.13
CA VAL A 3 -10.52 28.67 7.55
C VAL A 3 -11.86 27.93 7.59
N GLU A 4 -12.27 27.40 6.46
CA GLU A 4 -13.43 26.54 6.36
C GLU A 4 -12.96 25.10 6.15
N GLU A 5 -13.71 24.14 6.67
CA GLU A 5 -13.36 22.74 6.66
C GLU A 5 -14.50 21.88 6.14
N HIS A 6 -14.15 20.84 5.40
CA HIS A 6 -15.09 19.78 5.09
C HIS A 6 -14.35 18.45 5.01
N ILE A 7 -15.11 17.36 5.10
CA ILE A 7 -14.55 16.01 5.02
C ILE A 7 -14.67 15.52 3.58
N ASP A 8 -13.54 15.07 3.01
CA ASP A 8 -13.51 14.37 1.75
C ASP A 8 -13.24 12.89 2.05
N GLY A 9 -14.26 12.05 1.91
CA GLY A 9 -14.18 10.63 2.24
C GLY A 9 -13.83 9.72 1.07
N ARG A 10 -13.24 10.25 0.00
CA ARG A 10 -12.90 9.47 -1.18
C ARG A 10 -11.61 8.67 -0.99
N ALA A 11 -11.73 7.55 -0.31
CA ALA A 11 -10.62 6.63 -0.06
C ALA A 11 -11.12 5.19 -0.01
N LYS A 12 -10.24 4.25 -0.38
CA LYS A 12 -10.48 2.81 -0.28
C LYS A 12 -9.24 2.14 0.28
N ALA A 13 -9.42 1.00 0.91
CA ALA A 13 -8.31 0.20 1.41
C ALA A 13 -8.46 -1.25 0.93
N PHE A 14 -7.36 -1.82 0.47
CA PHE A 14 -7.27 -3.25 0.17
C PHE A 14 -6.27 -3.88 1.13
N ARG A 15 -6.62 -5.04 1.62
CA ARG A 15 -5.70 -5.87 2.40
C ARG A 15 -5.37 -7.10 1.57
N LEU A 16 -4.11 -7.23 1.18
CA LEU A 16 -3.62 -8.38 0.45
C LEU A 16 -2.91 -9.31 1.43
N PHE A 17 -3.17 -10.59 1.33
CA PHE A 17 -2.56 -11.55 2.24
C PHE A 17 -2.34 -12.89 1.53
N VAL A 18 -1.36 -13.63 2.03
CA VAL A 18 -1.05 -14.99 1.57
C VAL A 18 -1.35 -15.96 2.69
N LYS A 19 -2.07 -17.02 2.36
CA LYS A 19 -2.30 -18.13 3.27
C LYS A 19 -1.60 -19.38 2.79
N GLU A 20 -1.13 -20.17 3.72
CA GLU A 20 -0.61 -21.52 3.46
C GLU A 20 -1.09 -22.44 4.56
N ASP A 21 -1.68 -23.55 4.18
CA ASP A 21 -2.28 -24.52 5.11
C ASP A 21 -3.27 -23.87 6.10
N GLY A 22 -4.06 -22.92 5.59
CA GLY A 22 -5.05 -22.20 6.38
C GLY A 22 -4.51 -21.11 7.29
N LYS A 23 -3.21 -20.92 7.32
CA LYS A 23 -2.54 -19.90 8.14
C LYS A 23 -2.13 -18.70 7.27
N GLU A 24 -2.39 -17.50 7.73
CA GLU A 24 -1.90 -16.30 7.09
C GLU A 24 -0.40 -16.14 7.37
N ILE A 25 0.40 -16.09 6.31
CA ILE A 25 1.86 -16.03 6.42
C ILE A 25 2.45 -14.70 5.97
N GLY A 26 1.64 -13.82 5.41
CA GLY A 26 2.10 -12.49 5.02
C GLY A 26 0.92 -11.62 4.62
N HIS A 27 1.11 -10.31 4.75
CA HIS A 27 0.10 -9.33 4.34
C HIS A 27 0.73 -7.98 4.00
N ILE A 28 -0.05 -7.16 3.30
CA ILE A 28 0.29 -5.78 2.97
C ILE A 28 -1.01 -5.01 2.76
N ARG A 29 -1.00 -3.70 2.97
CA ARG A 29 -2.16 -2.85 2.74
C ARG A 29 -1.88 -1.86 1.62
N LEU A 30 -2.89 -1.67 0.77
CA LEU A 30 -2.91 -0.63 -0.26
C LEU A 30 -4.07 0.31 0.03
N TYR A 31 -3.76 1.59 0.19
CA TYR A 31 -4.77 2.63 0.32
C TYR A 31 -4.85 3.39 -1.00
N LEU A 32 -6.06 3.62 -1.47
CA LEU A 32 -6.31 4.45 -2.65
C LEU A 32 -6.90 5.77 -2.18
N ILE A 33 -6.25 6.85 -2.55
CA ILE A 33 -6.65 8.19 -2.13
C ILE A 33 -6.95 9.02 -3.38
N TYR A 34 -8.18 9.52 -3.45
CA TYR A 34 -8.67 10.31 -4.57
C TYR A 34 -8.57 11.80 -4.26
N ASN A 35 -8.30 12.60 -5.28
CA ASN A 35 -8.26 14.05 -5.17
C ASN A 35 -8.83 14.68 -6.44
N ASP A 36 -8.92 16.02 -6.45
CA ASP A 36 -9.50 16.73 -7.58
C ASP A 36 -8.49 17.07 -8.67
N PHE A 37 -7.23 16.69 -8.50
CA PHE A 37 -6.14 17.04 -9.42
C PHE A 37 -5.88 16.01 -10.50
N HIS A 38 -6.38 14.79 -10.30
CA HIS A 38 -6.19 13.67 -11.22
C HIS A 38 -7.47 12.87 -11.33
N GLU A 39 -7.67 12.21 -12.48
CA GLU A 39 -8.83 11.34 -12.67
C GLU A 39 -8.77 10.09 -11.80
N GLY A 40 -7.59 9.50 -11.66
CA GLY A 40 -7.38 8.33 -10.82
C GLY A 40 -6.83 8.69 -9.44
N PRO A 41 -6.79 7.72 -8.55
CA PRO A 41 -6.23 7.90 -7.21
C PRO A 41 -4.69 7.81 -7.23
N TYR A 42 -4.06 8.18 -6.13
CA TYR A 42 -2.73 7.66 -5.85
C TYR A 42 -2.84 6.51 -4.83
N GLY A 43 -1.86 5.62 -4.88
CA GLY A 43 -1.76 4.50 -3.95
C GLY A 43 -0.71 4.73 -2.89
N LEU A 44 -1.03 4.35 -1.66
CA LEU A 44 -0.09 4.31 -0.56
C LEU A 44 -0.08 2.89 -0.01
N PHE A 45 1.07 2.24 0.04
CA PHE A 45 1.14 0.92 0.66
C PHE A 45 2.06 0.91 1.87
N GLU A 46 1.66 0.13 2.87
CA GLU A 46 2.38 0.01 4.12
C GLU A 46 2.02 -1.28 4.85
N TYR A 47 2.65 -1.50 6.00
CA TYR A 47 2.40 -2.66 6.86
C TYR A 47 2.66 -3.99 6.16
N ILE A 48 3.76 -4.05 5.39
CA ILE A 48 4.20 -5.34 4.87
C ILE A 48 4.73 -6.19 6.02
N PHE A 49 4.23 -7.41 6.11
CA PHE A 49 4.66 -8.39 7.09
C PHE A 49 4.77 -9.75 6.44
N VAL A 50 5.82 -10.47 6.77
CA VAL A 50 6.00 -11.88 6.39
C VAL A 50 6.37 -12.66 7.64
N ASP A 51 5.66 -13.76 7.88
CA ASP A 51 5.95 -14.66 8.99
C ASP A 51 7.44 -15.03 8.96
N PRO A 52 8.16 -14.95 10.09
CA PRO A 52 9.59 -15.27 10.15
C PRO A 52 9.95 -16.62 9.56
N ASP A 53 9.09 -17.64 9.70
CA ASP A 53 9.33 -18.98 9.18
C ASP A 53 9.23 -19.06 7.65
N TYR A 54 8.70 -18.02 7.02
CA TYR A 54 8.49 -17.94 5.57
C TYR A 54 9.33 -16.85 4.91
N ARG A 55 10.19 -16.19 5.65
CA ARG A 55 11.09 -15.17 5.10
C ARG A 55 12.13 -15.81 4.19
N GLY A 56 12.51 -15.07 3.14
CA GLY A 56 13.46 -15.58 2.15
C GLY A 56 12.85 -16.54 1.14
N LYS A 57 11.54 -16.73 1.15
CA LYS A 57 10.82 -17.65 0.25
C LYS A 57 10.00 -16.95 -0.83
N GLY A 58 10.15 -15.64 -0.94
CA GLY A 58 9.48 -14.86 -1.98
C GLY A 58 8.08 -14.36 -1.64
N VAL A 59 7.60 -14.52 -0.42
CA VAL A 59 6.26 -14.09 0.00
C VAL A 59 6.11 -12.57 -0.12
N GLY A 60 7.08 -11.81 0.38
CA GLY A 60 7.07 -10.35 0.27
C GLY A 60 7.07 -9.87 -1.16
N THR A 61 7.88 -10.49 -2.02
CA THR A 61 7.94 -10.17 -3.44
C THR A 61 6.60 -10.43 -4.13
N LEU A 62 5.97 -11.56 -3.81
CA LEU A 62 4.65 -11.91 -4.35
C LEU A 62 3.61 -10.86 -3.97
N LEU A 63 3.59 -10.44 -2.70
CA LEU A 63 2.66 -9.43 -2.20
C LEU A 63 2.87 -8.08 -2.90
N VAL A 64 4.12 -7.62 -3.01
CA VAL A 64 4.43 -6.33 -3.64
C VAL A 64 4.08 -6.34 -5.12
N ARG A 65 4.40 -7.43 -5.83
CA ARG A 65 4.04 -7.57 -7.25
C ARG A 65 2.54 -7.51 -7.48
N ARG A 66 1.78 -8.21 -6.66
CA ARG A 66 0.32 -8.20 -6.77
C ARG A 66 -0.25 -6.82 -6.44
N LEU A 67 0.31 -6.15 -5.43
CA LEU A 67 -0.10 -4.81 -5.04
C LEU A 67 0.14 -3.81 -6.18
N ILE A 68 1.28 -3.86 -6.84
CA ILE A 68 1.59 -2.99 -7.97
C ILE A 68 0.59 -3.24 -9.12
N ALA A 69 0.32 -4.50 -9.44
CA ALA A 69 -0.67 -4.85 -10.46
C ALA A 69 -2.06 -4.33 -10.10
N LEU A 70 -2.47 -4.49 -8.84
CA LEU A 70 -3.75 -3.98 -8.34
C LEU A 70 -3.83 -2.46 -8.44
N ALA A 71 -2.77 -1.75 -8.05
CA ALA A 71 -2.70 -0.30 -8.16
C ALA A 71 -2.91 0.17 -9.61
N LYS A 72 -2.27 -0.51 -10.57
CA LYS A 72 -2.47 -0.23 -11.99
C LYS A 72 -3.90 -0.51 -12.44
N GLU A 73 -4.47 -1.65 -12.02
CA GLU A 73 -5.86 -2.01 -12.32
C GLU A 73 -6.85 -0.95 -11.80
N GLN A 74 -6.54 -0.34 -10.65
CA GLN A 74 -7.36 0.69 -10.04
C GLN A 74 -7.12 2.09 -10.61
N GLY A 75 -6.23 2.22 -11.56
CA GLY A 75 -5.95 3.50 -12.23
C GLY A 75 -5.10 4.47 -11.43
N CYS A 76 -4.26 3.98 -10.53
CA CYS A 76 -3.36 4.84 -9.78
C CYS A 76 -2.37 5.54 -10.69
N TYR A 77 -2.17 6.84 -10.50
CA TYR A 77 -1.16 7.58 -11.26
C TYR A 77 0.21 7.57 -10.59
N LYS A 78 0.28 7.26 -9.30
CA LYS A 78 1.54 7.07 -8.57
C LYS A 78 1.33 6.11 -7.41
N LEU A 79 2.43 5.58 -6.90
CA LEU A 79 2.45 4.67 -5.77
C LEU A 79 3.53 5.12 -4.80
N ILE A 80 3.16 5.24 -3.54
CA ILE A 80 4.05 5.67 -2.46
C ILE A 80 4.14 4.54 -1.45
N ALA A 81 5.34 4.27 -0.98
CA ALA A 81 5.59 3.34 0.10
C ALA A 81 6.25 4.03 1.27
N GLN A 82 5.82 3.69 2.48
CA GLN A 82 6.47 4.10 3.71
C GLN A 82 6.77 2.88 4.55
N ALA A 83 7.98 2.79 5.06
CA ALA A 83 8.38 1.71 5.93
C ALA A 83 9.26 2.26 7.04
N ARG A 84 9.08 1.73 8.26
CA ARG A 84 10.02 2.01 9.33
C ARG A 84 11.25 1.14 9.15
N ARG A 85 12.40 1.77 9.28
CA ARG A 85 13.67 1.08 9.22
C ARG A 85 14.44 1.39 10.49
N GLY A 86 14.52 0.41 11.39
CA GLY A 86 15.19 0.58 12.66
C GLY A 86 14.55 1.66 13.53
N ARG A 87 15.33 2.33 14.35
CA ARG A 87 14.85 3.40 15.25
C ARG A 87 14.82 4.78 14.61
N ASN A 88 15.33 4.90 13.39
CA ASN A 88 15.70 6.19 12.83
C ASN A 88 14.79 6.71 11.74
N GLY A 89 13.59 6.23 11.65
CA GLY A 89 12.65 6.92 10.83
C GLY A 89 11.96 6.10 9.76
N ILE A 90 11.28 6.85 8.92
CA ILE A 90 10.41 6.35 7.87
C ILE A 90 11.14 6.56 6.55
N HIS A 91 11.29 5.49 5.78
CA HIS A 91 11.75 5.60 4.41
C HIS A 91 10.55 5.70 3.48
N GLY A 92 10.58 6.73 2.64
CA GLY A 92 9.58 6.89 1.61
C GLY A 92 10.08 6.35 0.28
N TRP A 93 9.18 5.76 -0.48
CA TRP A 93 9.42 5.35 -1.85
C TRP A 93 8.27 5.85 -2.72
N TYR A 94 8.61 6.29 -3.93
CA TYR A 94 7.64 6.84 -4.87
C TYR A 94 7.90 6.31 -6.27
N GLU A 95 6.84 5.92 -6.95
CA GLU A 95 6.89 5.54 -8.37
C GLU A 95 5.67 6.08 -9.11
N ALA A 96 5.92 6.71 -10.25
CA ALA A 96 4.88 7.09 -11.18
C ALA A 96 4.47 5.86 -12.01
N LEU A 97 3.20 5.58 -12.05
CA LEU A 97 2.67 4.41 -12.76
C LEU A 97 2.16 4.76 -14.15
#